data_aebe048eff53261ca9093eacb1491998
#
_entry.id   aebe048eff53261ca9093eacb1491998
#
_cell.length_a   1.000
_cell.length_b   1.000
_cell.length_c   1.000
_cell.angle_alpha   90.00
_cell.angle_beta   90.00
_cell.angle_gamma   90.00
#
_symmetry.space_group_name_H-M   'P 1'
#
loop_
_entity.id
_entity.type
_entity.pdbx_description
1 polymer ?
#
loop_
_entity_poly.entity_id
_entity_poly.type
_entity_poly.pdbx_seq_one_letter_code
_entity_poly.pdbx_strand_id
1 'polypeptide(L)'
;MVRPNIDREGQQMKQMLWKKDVRVFLAALIGAFACVTLIQLISGRIDGVASMVFLLAVFDLVVGVSNDAVNFLSSAVGSRAATFRRVIIVAAVGVFIGAAMSNGMMDVARHGIFRPENLSFYDLIAIFMAVMVTDVILLDVFNSLGMPTSTTVSLVFELLGSTFVVALFKIAAPGSELGMGDLLNTEKALSVILGIFLSVGIAFVFGTLVQYLAPVSY
;
A
#
# COMPACT_ATOMS: atom_id res chain seq x y z
N MET A 1 -1.53 -19.53 -44.19
CA MET A 1 -2.43 -18.40 -43.96
C MET A 1 -3.51 -18.80 -42.96
N VAL A 2 -3.19 -18.90 -41.66
CA VAL A 2 -4.16 -19.10 -40.56
C VAL A 2 -3.58 -18.46 -39.30
N ARG A 3 -3.91 -17.22 -39.00
CA ARG A 3 -3.65 -16.58 -37.72
C ARG A 3 -4.87 -15.88 -37.10
N PRO A 4 -6.06 -16.48 -36.98
CA PRO A 4 -7.15 -15.90 -36.22
C PRO A 4 -7.39 -16.52 -34.83
N ASN A 5 -6.73 -17.62 -34.47
CA ASN A 5 -7.11 -18.38 -33.27
C ASN A 5 -6.35 -17.99 -32.00
N ILE A 6 -5.13 -17.49 -32.12
CA ILE A 6 -4.28 -17.13 -30.98
C ILE A 6 -4.83 -15.92 -30.22
N ASP A 7 -5.42 -14.95 -30.95
CA ASP A 7 -5.97 -13.75 -30.32
C ASP A 7 -7.27 -14.00 -29.58
N ARG A 8 -8.10 -14.93 -30.06
CA ARG A 8 -9.35 -15.31 -29.39
C ARG A 8 -9.11 -16.13 -28.12
N GLU A 9 -8.15 -17.03 -28.13
CA GLU A 9 -7.76 -17.80 -26.94
C GLU A 9 -7.12 -16.92 -25.89
N GLY A 10 -6.27 -15.96 -26.28
CA GLY A 10 -5.69 -14.96 -25.41
C GLY A 10 -6.74 -14.07 -24.77
N GLN A 11 -7.74 -13.63 -25.53
CA GLN A 11 -8.85 -12.82 -24.99
C GLN A 11 -9.76 -13.63 -24.07
N GLN A 12 -10.04 -14.89 -24.39
CA GLN A 12 -10.83 -15.76 -23.51
C GLN A 12 -10.10 -16.07 -22.22
N MET A 13 -8.79 -16.28 -22.28
CA MET A 13 -7.95 -16.50 -21.09
C MET A 13 -7.91 -15.25 -20.21
N LYS A 14 -7.73 -14.05 -20.79
CA LYS A 14 -7.80 -12.78 -20.06
C LYS A 14 -9.17 -12.59 -19.38
N GLN A 15 -10.26 -12.87 -20.07
CA GLN A 15 -11.61 -12.77 -19.49
C GLN A 15 -11.86 -13.80 -18.39
N MET A 16 -11.30 -14.99 -18.52
CA MET A 16 -11.43 -16.07 -17.52
C MET A 16 -10.63 -15.74 -16.26
N LEU A 17 -9.40 -15.23 -16.42
CA LEU A 17 -8.57 -14.75 -15.33
C LEU A 17 -9.24 -13.58 -14.62
N TRP A 18 -9.70 -12.57 -15.35
CA TRP A 18 -10.38 -11.41 -14.80
C TRP A 18 -11.65 -11.78 -14.00
N LYS A 19 -12.48 -12.72 -14.51
CA LYS A 19 -13.64 -13.22 -13.77
C LYS A 19 -13.27 -13.99 -12.51
N LYS A 20 -12.15 -14.71 -12.51
CA LYS A 20 -11.65 -15.43 -11.34
C LYS A 20 -11.13 -14.46 -10.28
N ASP A 21 -10.38 -13.46 -10.70
CA ASP A 21 -9.81 -12.45 -9.81
C ASP A 21 -10.89 -11.59 -9.15
N VAL A 22 -11.91 -11.17 -9.92
CA VAL A 22 -13.08 -10.46 -9.38
C VAL A 22 -13.87 -11.32 -8.38
N ARG A 23 -13.99 -12.63 -8.60
CA ARG A 23 -14.66 -13.53 -7.64
C ARG A 23 -13.87 -13.67 -6.35
N VAL A 24 -12.54 -13.81 -6.43
CA VAL A 24 -11.67 -13.88 -5.27
C VAL A 24 -11.72 -12.57 -4.49
N PHE A 25 -11.66 -11.44 -5.18
CA PHE A 25 -11.79 -10.12 -4.60
C PHE A 25 -13.14 -9.94 -3.86
N LEU A 26 -14.26 -10.27 -4.53
CA LEU A 26 -15.58 -10.20 -3.92
C LEU A 26 -15.71 -11.14 -2.71
N ALA A 27 -15.14 -12.34 -2.78
CA ALA A 27 -15.17 -13.29 -1.67
C ALA A 27 -14.34 -12.78 -0.47
N ALA A 28 -13.18 -12.17 -0.71
CA ALA A 28 -12.38 -11.53 0.33
C ALA A 28 -13.12 -10.36 0.98
N LEU A 29 -13.80 -9.55 0.19
CA LEU A 29 -14.60 -8.42 0.63
C LEU A 29 -15.81 -8.84 1.46
N ILE A 30 -16.53 -9.87 1.02
CA ILE A 30 -17.65 -10.48 1.77
C ILE A 30 -17.13 -11.10 3.07
N GLY A 31 -16.00 -11.81 3.03
CA GLY A 31 -15.37 -12.39 4.23
C GLY A 31 -14.95 -11.33 5.24
N ALA A 32 -14.35 -10.24 4.79
CA ALA A 32 -13.98 -9.10 5.63
C ALA A 32 -15.22 -8.44 6.26
N PHE A 33 -16.26 -8.20 5.46
CA PHE A 33 -17.52 -7.66 5.95
C PHE A 33 -18.18 -8.58 6.98
N ALA A 34 -18.18 -9.89 6.73
CA ALA A 34 -18.70 -10.89 7.67
C ALA A 34 -17.90 -10.91 8.97
N CYS A 35 -16.56 -10.81 8.92
CA CYS A 35 -15.72 -10.71 10.12
C CYS A 35 -16.02 -9.46 10.94
N VAL A 36 -16.17 -8.29 10.30
CA VAL A 36 -16.51 -7.05 11.00
C VAL A 36 -17.87 -7.14 11.66
N THR A 37 -18.88 -7.61 10.93
CA THR A 37 -20.23 -7.79 11.47
C THR A 37 -20.25 -8.78 12.63
N LEU A 38 -19.47 -9.85 12.57
CA LEU A 38 -19.34 -10.83 13.63
C LEU A 38 -18.69 -10.23 14.89
N ILE A 39 -17.60 -9.47 14.72
CA ILE A 39 -16.90 -8.78 15.81
C ILE A 39 -17.85 -7.76 16.47
N GLN A 40 -18.63 -7.03 15.68
CA GLN A 40 -19.60 -6.06 16.22
C GLN A 40 -20.74 -6.72 16.96
N LEU A 41 -21.26 -7.85 16.46
CA LEU A 41 -22.27 -8.66 17.13
C LEU A 41 -21.74 -9.21 18.48
N ILE A 42 -20.51 -9.67 18.53
CA ILE A 42 -19.87 -10.20 19.75
C ILE A 42 -19.59 -9.08 20.76
N SER A 43 -19.16 -7.91 20.29
CA SER A 43 -18.84 -6.76 21.14
C SER A 43 -20.07 -5.96 21.61
N GLY A 44 -21.24 -6.23 21.04
CA GLY A 44 -22.49 -5.51 21.35
C GLY A 44 -22.48 -4.02 20.96
N ARG A 45 -21.48 -3.57 20.20
CA ARG A 45 -21.34 -2.19 19.72
C ARG A 45 -21.28 -2.16 18.21
N ILE A 46 -22.27 -1.53 17.60
CA ILE A 46 -22.24 -1.23 16.16
C ILE A 46 -21.68 0.18 16.02
N ASP A 47 -20.40 0.29 15.76
CA ASP A 47 -19.76 1.55 15.42
C ASP A 47 -19.56 1.61 13.89
N GLY A 48 -20.38 2.45 13.21
CA GLY A 48 -20.33 2.59 11.76
C GLY A 48 -18.99 3.13 11.26
N VAL A 49 -18.33 3.98 12.04
CA VAL A 49 -17.00 4.54 11.70
C VAL A 49 -15.95 3.44 11.75
N ALA A 50 -15.92 2.62 12.82
CA ALA A 50 -14.97 1.52 12.92
C ALA A 50 -15.15 0.50 11.80
N SER A 51 -16.39 0.22 11.40
CA SER A 51 -16.70 -0.66 10.25
C SER A 51 -16.17 -0.11 8.95
N MET A 52 -16.35 1.18 8.71
CA MET A 52 -15.91 1.83 7.49
C MET A 52 -14.36 1.86 7.42
N VAL A 53 -13.70 2.21 8.51
CA VAL A 53 -12.22 2.19 8.60
C VAL A 53 -11.68 0.79 8.32
N PHE A 54 -12.29 -0.24 8.89
CA PHE A 54 -11.85 -1.61 8.66
C PHE A 54 -12.05 -2.05 7.20
N LEU A 55 -13.18 -1.72 6.59
CA LEU A 55 -13.42 -2.03 5.17
C LEU A 55 -12.40 -1.32 4.26
N LEU A 56 -12.14 -0.05 4.51
CA LEU A 56 -11.11 0.70 3.78
C LEU A 56 -9.73 0.07 3.96
N ALA A 57 -9.36 -0.32 5.18
CA ALA A 57 -8.08 -0.98 5.45
C ALA A 57 -7.93 -2.32 4.71
N VAL A 58 -9.01 -3.11 4.59
CA VAL A 58 -8.99 -4.35 3.80
C VAL A 58 -8.84 -4.06 2.30
N PHE A 59 -9.52 -3.04 1.79
CA PHE A 59 -9.38 -2.61 0.40
C PHE A 59 -7.96 -2.16 0.10
N ASP A 60 -7.44 -1.28 0.92
CA ASP A 60 -6.08 -0.75 0.84
C ASP A 60 -5.04 -1.87 0.85
N LEU A 61 -5.15 -2.81 1.79
CA LEU A 61 -4.30 -4.00 1.85
C LEU A 61 -4.33 -4.82 0.54
N VAL A 62 -5.52 -5.06 -0.02
CA VAL A 62 -5.66 -5.85 -1.25
C VAL A 62 -5.04 -5.14 -2.45
N VAL A 63 -5.28 -3.84 -2.59
CA VAL A 63 -4.75 -3.04 -3.71
C VAL A 63 -3.25 -2.85 -3.57
N GLY A 64 -2.77 -2.53 -2.36
CA GLY A 64 -1.35 -2.34 -2.06
C GLY A 64 -0.53 -3.61 -2.27
N VAL A 65 -0.95 -4.74 -1.70
CA VAL A 65 -0.25 -6.03 -1.91
C VAL A 65 -0.26 -6.43 -3.39
N SER A 66 -1.35 -6.14 -4.12
CA SER A 66 -1.43 -6.41 -5.56
C SER A 66 -0.44 -5.58 -6.35
N ASN A 67 -0.30 -4.29 -6.03
CA ASN A 67 0.68 -3.39 -6.65
C ASN A 67 2.11 -3.82 -6.36
N ASP A 68 2.44 -4.06 -5.10
CA ASP A 68 3.78 -4.50 -4.69
C ASP A 68 4.16 -5.84 -5.32
N ALA A 69 3.22 -6.79 -5.39
CA ALA A 69 3.45 -8.10 -6.00
C ALA A 69 3.89 -7.97 -7.47
N VAL A 70 3.30 -7.07 -8.24
CA VAL A 70 3.72 -6.82 -9.62
C VAL A 70 5.15 -6.31 -9.67
N ASN A 71 5.55 -5.44 -8.76
CA ASN A 71 6.89 -4.84 -8.74
C ASN A 71 8.01 -5.87 -8.55
N PHE A 72 7.86 -6.84 -7.63
CA PHE A 72 8.92 -7.81 -7.35
C PHE A 72 8.73 -9.16 -8.06
N LEU A 73 7.52 -9.52 -8.48
CA LEU A 73 7.29 -10.79 -9.19
C LEU A 73 7.51 -10.70 -10.71
N SER A 74 7.35 -9.52 -11.30
CA SER A 74 7.38 -9.35 -12.74
C SER A 74 8.69 -9.83 -13.38
N SER A 75 9.83 -9.58 -12.75
CA SER A 75 11.14 -10.04 -13.22
C SER A 75 11.29 -11.54 -13.17
N ALA A 76 10.88 -12.20 -12.07
CA ALA A 76 10.95 -13.63 -11.90
C ALA A 76 9.99 -14.39 -12.83
N VAL A 77 8.80 -13.85 -13.04
CA VAL A 77 7.79 -14.42 -13.95
C VAL A 77 8.19 -14.17 -15.40
N GLY A 78 8.66 -12.97 -15.72
CA GLY A 78 9.07 -12.58 -17.08
C GLY A 78 10.28 -13.34 -17.58
N SER A 79 11.28 -13.56 -16.73
CA SER A 79 12.48 -14.35 -17.06
C SER A 79 12.25 -15.86 -17.12
N ARG A 80 11.07 -16.33 -16.67
CA ARG A 80 10.76 -17.78 -16.54
C ARG A 80 11.80 -18.57 -15.74
N ALA A 81 12.49 -17.91 -14.80
CA ALA A 81 13.53 -18.53 -13.98
C ALA A 81 13.00 -19.69 -13.12
N ALA A 82 11.71 -19.66 -12.76
CA ALA A 82 11.02 -20.73 -12.05
C ALA A 82 9.57 -20.84 -12.48
N THR A 83 8.91 -21.95 -12.11
CA THR A 83 7.47 -22.09 -12.34
C THR A 83 6.69 -21.07 -11.52
N PHE A 84 5.62 -20.51 -12.06
CA PHE A 84 4.76 -19.52 -11.41
C PHE A 84 4.39 -19.91 -9.97
N ARG A 85 4.05 -21.19 -9.75
CA ARG A 85 3.69 -21.70 -8.42
C ARG A 85 4.86 -21.59 -7.42
N ARG A 86 6.10 -21.86 -7.83
CA ARG A 86 7.28 -21.72 -6.96
C ARG A 86 7.53 -20.24 -6.62
N VAL A 87 7.42 -19.38 -7.62
CA VAL A 87 7.61 -17.93 -7.44
C VAL A 87 6.60 -17.39 -6.41
N ILE A 88 5.32 -17.75 -6.53
CA ILE A 88 4.27 -17.32 -5.59
C ILE A 88 4.50 -17.86 -4.17
N ILE A 89 4.90 -19.12 -4.01
CA ILE A 89 5.16 -19.68 -2.68
C ILE A 89 6.32 -18.96 -1.99
N VAL A 90 7.42 -18.75 -2.71
CA VAL A 90 8.58 -18.01 -2.16
C VAL A 90 8.21 -16.59 -1.79
N ALA A 91 7.46 -15.90 -2.67
CA ALA A 91 6.98 -14.57 -2.42
C ALA A 91 6.06 -14.49 -1.18
N ALA A 92 5.11 -15.42 -1.06
CA ALA A 92 4.19 -15.46 0.08
C ALA A 92 4.94 -15.65 1.41
N VAL A 93 5.94 -16.54 1.45
CA VAL A 93 6.80 -16.72 2.63
C VAL A 93 7.59 -15.45 2.93
N GLY A 94 8.16 -14.79 1.90
CA GLY A 94 8.89 -13.53 2.07
C GLY A 94 8.01 -12.41 2.61
N VAL A 95 6.81 -12.24 2.06
CA VAL A 95 5.83 -11.25 2.53
C VAL A 95 5.41 -11.54 3.97
N PHE A 96 5.15 -12.80 4.32
CA PHE A 96 4.80 -13.18 5.69
C PHE A 96 5.90 -12.83 6.70
N ILE A 97 7.17 -13.16 6.39
CA ILE A 97 8.31 -12.81 7.24
C ILE A 97 8.48 -11.29 7.32
N GLY A 98 8.40 -10.59 6.18
CA GLY A 98 8.50 -9.14 6.11
C GLY A 98 7.42 -8.44 6.94
N ALA A 99 6.18 -8.90 6.85
CA ALA A 99 5.07 -8.37 7.65
C ALA A 99 5.28 -8.60 9.16
N ALA A 100 5.78 -9.78 9.56
CA ALA A 100 6.11 -10.08 10.95
C ALA A 100 7.23 -9.21 11.51
N MET A 101 8.13 -8.70 10.67
CA MET A 101 9.28 -7.87 11.03
C MET A 101 9.08 -6.37 10.76
N SER A 102 7.88 -5.93 10.39
CA SER A 102 7.59 -4.56 9.92
C SER A 102 7.42 -3.51 11.02
N ASN A 103 7.80 -3.78 12.27
CA ASN A 103 7.60 -2.88 13.41
C ASN A 103 8.15 -1.46 13.19
N GLY A 104 9.30 -1.31 12.54
CA GLY A 104 9.90 0.00 12.27
C GLY A 104 9.05 0.88 11.35
N MET A 105 8.42 0.32 10.32
CA MET A 105 7.52 1.04 9.44
C MET A 105 6.22 1.46 10.15
N MET A 106 5.72 0.60 11.04
CA MET A 106 4.57 0.91 11.88
C MET A 106 4.84 2.11 12.81
N ASP A 107 6.06 2.21 13.35
CA ASP A 107 6.47 3.32 14.20
C ASP A 107 6.56 4.64 13.40
N VAL A 108 7.08 4.59 12.18
CA VAL A 108 7.07 5.74 11.26
C VAL A 108 5.64 6.22 10.96
N ALA A 109 4.71 5.31 10.71
CA ALA A 109 3.33 5.66 10.45
C ALA A 109 2.62 6.27 11.67
N ARG A 110 2.97 5.82 12.89
CA ARG A 110 2.32 6.26 14.13
C ARG A 110 2.92 7.54 14.74
N HIS A 111 4.23 7.72 14.65
CA HIS A 111 4.97 8.76 15.37
C HIS A 111 5.99 9.50 14.49
N GLY A 112 6.16 9.06 13.24
CA GLY A 112 7.21 9.60 12.37
C GLY A 112 6.85 10.91 11.69
N ILE A 113 5.59 11.12 11.34
CA ILE A 113 5.17 12.24 10.48
C ILE A 113 4.35 13.26 11.25
N PHE A 114 3.54 12.83 12.21
CA PHE A 114 2.72 13.71 13.05
C PHE A 114 3.00 13.49 14.53
N ARG A 115 2.56 14.42 15.36
CA ARG A 115 2.65 14.36 16.83
C ARG A 115 1.29 13.98 17.39
N PRO A 116 1.07 12.72 17.76
CA PRO A 116 -0.25 12.24 18.19
C PRO A 116 -0.71 12.86 19.50
N GLU A 117 0.21 13.41 20.31
CA GLU A 117 -0.10 14.04 21.61
C GLU A 117 -1.05 15.24 21.46
N ASN A 118 -0.98 15.95 20.33
CA ASN A 118 -1.76 17.15 20.06
C ASN A 118 -2.97 16.90 19.15
N LEU A 119 -3.20 15.63 18.77
CA LEU A 119 -4.30 15.21 17.92
C LEU A 119 -5.35 14.44 18.73
N SER A 120 -6.61 14.73 18.49
CA SER A 120 -7.70 13.93 19.05
C SER A 120 -7.82 12.59 18.32
N PHE A 121 -8.50 11.63 18.94
CA PHE A 121 -8.79 10.34 18.31
C PHE A 121 -9.55 10.49 16.98
N TYR A 122 -10.46 11.46 16.88
CA TYR A 122 -11.20 11.74 15.65
C TYR A 122 -10.32 12.35 14.57
N ASP A 123 -9.32 13.17 14.91
CA ASP A 123 -8.33 13.69 13.97
C ASP A 123 -7.50 12.55 13.37
N LEU A 124 -7.08 11.61 14.21
CA LEU A 124 -6.33 10.43 13.76
C LEU A 124 -7.16 9.55 12.83
N ILE A 125 -8.42 9.30 13.17
CA ILE A 125 -9.34 8.57 12.28
C ILE A 125 -9.46 9.30 10.94
N ALA A 126 -9.64 10.62 10.94
CA ALA A 126 -9.76 11.41 9.71
C ALA A 126 -8.48 11.32 8.85
N ILE A 127 -7.30 11.43 9.47
CA ILE A 127 -6.01 11.29 8.79
C ILE A 127 -5.89 9.90 8.14
N PHE A 128 -6.09 8.83 8.90
CA PHE A 128 -5.94 7.48 8.36
C PHE A 128 -7.02 7.12 7.34
N MET A 129 -8.24 7.60 7.49
CA MET A 129 -9.28 7.43 6.46
C MET A 129 -8.91 8.14 5.17
N ALA A 130 -8.40 9.38 5.26
CA ALA A 130 -7.95 10.12 4.08
C ALA A 130 -6.80 9.40 3.37
N VAL A 131 -5.82 8.88 4.11
CA VAL A 131 -4.73 8.06 3.58
C VAL A 131 -5.26 6.85 2.84
N MET A 132 -6.07 6.01 3.48
CA MET A 132 -6.60 4.78 2.87
C MET A 132 -7.44 5.06 1.61
N VAL A 133 -8.28 6.10 1.62
CA VAL A 133 -9.06 6.47 0.44
C VAL A 133 -8.16 6.95 -0.69
N THR A 134 -7.16 7.77 -0.38
CA THR A 134 -6.22 8.30 -1.39
C THR A 134 -5.37 7.18 -1.97
N ASP A 135 -4.82 6.30 -1.12
CA ASP A 135 -3.96 5.19 -1.55
C ASP A 135 -4.71 4.22 -2.45
N VAL A 136 -5.95 3.83 -2.09
CA VAL A 136 -6.80 2.97 -2.94
C VAL A 136 -7.02 3.60 -4.32
N ILE A 137 -7.35 4.90 -4.39
CA ILE A 137 -7.60 5.59 -5.66
C ILE A 137 -6.30 5.71 -6.47
N LEU A 138 -5.21 6.10 -5.83
CA LEU A 138 -3.93 6.32 -6.45
C LEU A 138 -3.35 5.01 -7.00
N LEU A 139 -3.35 3.95 -6.21
CA LEU A 139 -2.87 2.63 -6.63
C LEU A 139 -3.73 2.02 -7.74
N ASP A 140 -5.07 2.20 -7.70
CA ASP A 140 -5.94 1.73 -8.77
C ASP A 140 -5.65 2.44 -10.10
N VAL A 141 -5.42 3.76 -10.06
CA VAL A 141 -5.02 4.55 -11.25
C VAL A 141 -3.68 4.05 -11.79
N PHE A 142 -2.65 3.90 -10.93
CA PHE A 142 -1.34 3.43 -11.36
C PHE A 142 -1.40 1.99 -11.92
N ASN A 143 -2.15 1.10 -11.28
CA ASN A 143 -2.38 -0.27 -11.75
C ASN A 143 -3.08 -0.28 -13.12
N SER A 144 -4.08 0.58 -13.30
CA SER A 144 -4.83 0.69 -14.57
C SER A 144 -3.95 1.22 -15.72
N LEU A 145 -3.03 2.12 -15.41
CA LEU A 145 -2.06 2.66 -16.37
C LEU A 145 -0.85 1.73 -16.61
N GLY A 146 -0.72 0.65 -15.82
CA GLY A 146 0.42 -0.26 -15.90
C GLY A 146 1.73 0.37 -15.42
N MET A 147 1.65 1.39 -14.57
CA MET A 147 2.82 2.08 -14.02
C MET A 147 3.13 1.53 -12.61
N PRO A 148 4.35 1.02 -12.39
CA PRO A 148 4.76 0.61 -11.05
C PRO A 148 4.91 1.83 -10.15
N THR A 149 4.42 1.73 -8.92
CA THR A 149 4.58 2.76 -7.90
C THR A 149 5.13 2.17 -6.60
N SER A 150 5.57 3.03 -5.69
CA SER A 150 6.03 2.64 -4.36
C SER A 150 4.96 2.97 -3.34
N THR A 151 4.31 1.96 -2.78
CA THR A 151 3.32 2.09 -1.71
C THR A 151 3.89 2.77 -0.46
N THR A 152 5.18 2.54 -0.15
CA THR A 152 5.86 3.22 0.97
C THR A 152 5.97 4.72 0.75
N VAL A 153 6.34 5.14 -0.46
CA VAL A 153 6.45 6.57 -0.80
C VAL A 153 5.07 7.22 -0.78
N SER A 154 4.07 6.57 -1.38
CA SER A 154 2.67 7.00 -1.37
C SER A 154 2.20 7.25 0.07
N LEU A 155 2.29 6.24 0.92
CA LEU A 155 1.88 6.31 2.33
C LEU A 155 2.52 7.49 3.09
N VAL A 156 3.82 7.73 2.90
CA VAL A 156 4.53 8.84 3.58
C VAL A 156 3.97 10.19 3.15
N PHE A 157 3.78 10.41 1.85
CA PHE A 157 3.26 11.67 1.34
C PHE A 157 1.77 11.87 1.63
N GLU A 158 0.99 10.81 1.67
CA GLU A 158 -0.42 10.83 2.06
C GLU A 158 -0.60 11.17 3.55
N LEU A 159 0.21 10.55 4.42
CA LEU A 159 0.24 10.89 5.84
C LEU A 159 0.66 12.35 6.05
N LEU A 160 1.66 12.83 5.32
CA LEU A 160 2.10 14.22 5.40
C LEU A 160 0.99 15.17 4.93
N GLY A 161 0.36 14.88 3.80
CA GLY A 161 -0.72 15.71 3.23
C GLY A 161 -1.96 15.74 4.10
N SER A 162 -2.43 14.59 4.56
CA SER A 162 -3.62 14.50 5.42
C SER A 162 -3.40 15.19 6.77
N THR A 163 -2.22 14.98 7.38
CA THR A 163 -1.86 15.65 8.64
C THR A 163 -1.73 17.16 8.46
N PHE A 164 -1.15 17.60 7.34
CA PHE A 164 -1.03 19.02 7.03
C PHE A 164 -2.40 19.70 6.96
N VAL A 165 -3.38 19.08 6.28
CA VAL A 165 -4.75 19.61 6.18
C VAL A 165 -5.42 19.67 7.56
N VAL A 166 -5.33 18.61 8.36
CA VAL A 166 -5.88 18.60 9.72
C VAL A 166 -5.22 19.67 10.59
N ALA A 167 -3.89 19.85 10.47
CA ALA A 167 -3.16 20.88 11.17
C ALA A 167 -3.64 22.29 10.81
N LEU A 168 -3.89 22.58 9.53
CA LEU A 168 -4.44 23.86 9.09
C LEU A 168 -5.80 24.14 9.75
N PHE A 169 -6.70 23.17 9.78
CA PHE A 169 -8.00 23.32 10.43
C PHE A 169 -7.87 23.59 11.94
N LYS A 170 -6.96 22.90 12.61
CA LYS A 170 -6.73 23.08 14.06
C LYS A 170 -6.11 24.44 14.39
N ILE A 171 -5.16 24.89 13.60
CA ILE A 171 -4.51 26.18 13.77
C ILE A 171 -5.48 27.34 13.46
N ALA A 172 -6.36 27.16 12.47
CA ALA A 172 -7.37 28.14 12.11
C ALA A 172 -8.56 28.20 13.11
N ALA A 173 -8.66 27.26 14.04
CA ALA A 173 -9.73 27.25 15.02
C ALA A 173 -9.61 28.44 15.99
N PRO A 174 -10.73 29.12 16.35
CA PRO A 174 -10.71 30.22 17.28
C PRO A 174 -10.14 29.82 18.65
N GLY A 175 -9.14 30.56 19.14
CA GLY A 175 -8.49 30.29 20.42
C GLY A 175 -7.41 29.23 20.39
N SER A 176 -6.99 28.75 19.20
CA SER A 176 -5.87 27.84 19.07
C SER A 176 -4.54 28.56 19.28
N GLU A 177 -3.70 28.04 20.17
CA GLU A 177 -2.31 28.45 20.35
C GLU A 177 -1.31 27.50 19.64
N LEU A 178 -1.83 26.51 18.89
CA LEU A 178 -1.01 25.50 18.24
C LEU A 178 -0.33 26.03 16.98
N GLY A 179 0.95 25.71 16.82
CA GLY A 179 1.72 25.96 15.61
C GLY A 179 1.83 24.67 14.73
N MET A 180 2.30 24.83 13.50
CA MET A 180 2.49 23.71 12.58
C MET A 180 3.47 22.66 13.15
N GLY A 181 4.53 23.10 13.85
CA GLY A 181 5.52 22.22 14.48
C GLY A 181 4.99 21.41 15.66
N ASP A 182 3.86 21.81 16.26
CA ASP A 182 3.22 21.09 17.35
C ASP A 182 2.38 19.92 16.85
N LEU A 183 2.00 19.92 15.58
CA LEU A 183 1.16 18.91 14.95
C LEU A 183 1.95 18.03 13.97
N LEU A 184 2.90 18.61 13.23
CA LEU A 184 3.75 17.93 12.27
C LEU A 184 5.17 17.75 12.82
N ASN A 185 5.71 16.54 12.68
CA ASN A 185 7.10 16.25 12.97
C ASN A 185 7.95 16.46 11.71
N THR A 186 8.23 17.74 11.39
CA THR A 186 8.91 18.11 10.15
C THR A 186 10.33 17.54 10.04
N GLU A 187 11.05 17.39 11.15
CA GLU A 187 12.40 16.82 11.17
C GLU A 187 12.38 15.35 10.78
N LYS A 188 11.50 14.56 11.40
CA LYS A 188 11.35 13.13 11.06
C LYS A 188 10.78 12.95 9.66
N ALA A 189 9.79 13.75 9.24
CA ALA A 189 9.25 13.70 7.89
C ALA A 189 10.36 13.95 6.84
N LEU A 190 11.18 14.97 7.05
CA LEU A 190 12.33 15.25 6.19
C LEU A 190 13.35 14.11 6.19
N SER A 191 13.66 13.54 7.34
CA SER A 191 14.57 12.39 7.48
C SER A 191 14.07 11.17 6.70
N VAL A 192 12.77 10.89 6.75
CA VAL A 192 12.14 9.78 5.99
C VAL A 192 12.24 10.05 4.48
N ILE A 193 11.92 11.27 4.04
CA ILE A 193 12.01 11.67 2.62
C ILE A 193 13.46 11.53 2.13
N LEU A 194 14.44 12.03 2.88
CA LEU A 194 15.85 11.89 2.53
C LEU A 194 16.29 10.42 2.51
N GLY A 195 15.79 9.61 3.43
CA GLY A 195 16.02 8.15 3.46
C GLY A 195 15.51 7.46 2.20
N ILE A 196 14.35 7.87 1.68
CA ILE A 196 13.79 7.36 0.41
C ILE A 196 14.75 7.68 -0.74
N PHE A 197 15.17 8.94 -0.90
CA PHE A 197 16.11 9.33 -1.97
C PHE A 197 17.46 8.62 -1.83
N LEU A 198 17.96 8.48 -0.61
CA LEU A 198 19.20 7.75 -0.35
C LEU A 198 19.09 6.27 -0.73
N SER A 199 17.96 5.63 -0.41
CA SER A 199 17.71 4.23 -0.78
C SER A 199 17.69 4.02 -2.30
N VAL A 200 17.12 4.95 -3.05
CA VAL A 200 17.13 4.94 -4.53
C VAL A 200 18.57 5.05 -5.05
N GLY A 201 19.37 5.96 -4.49
CA GLY A 201 20.78 6.10 -4.85
C GLY A 201 21.60 4.83 -4.58
N ILE A 202 21.41 4.24 -3.41
CA ILE A 202 22.07 2.97 -3.03
C ILE A 202 21.64 1.85 -3.96
N ALA A 203 20.34 1.70 -4.24
CA ALA A 203 19.82 0.68 -5.14
C ALA A 203 20.38 0.82 -6.56
N PHE A 204 20.52 2.05 -7.05
CA PHE A 204 21.13 2.33 -8.35
C PHE A 204 22.60 1.89 -8.40
N VAL A 205 23.39 2.26 -7.40
CA VAL A 205 24.83 1.90 -7.32
C VAL A 205 25.00 0.38 -7.26
N PHE A 206 24.30 -0.28 -6.32
CA PHE A 206 24.39 -1.74 -6.17
C PHE A 206 23.84 -2.48 -7.37
N GLY A 207 22.72 -2.04 -7.93
CA GLY A 207 22.15 -2.63 -9.16
C GLY A 207 23.12 -2.56 -10.34
N THR A 208 23.76 -1.42 -10.53
CA THR A 208 24.78 -1.22 -11.58
C THR A 208 25.99 -2.12 -11.34
N LEU A 209 26.46 -2.21 -10.09
CA LEU A 209 27.61 -3.05 -9.74
C LEU A 209 27.30 -4.54 -9.98
N VAL A 210 26.14 -5.02 -9.54
CA VAL A 210 25.70 -6.42 -9.77
C VAL A 210 25.56 -6.71 -11.26
N GLN A 211 24.97 -5.80 -12.02
CA GLN A 211 24.83 -5.94 -13.48
C GLN A 211 26.19 -5.98 -14.20
N TYR A 212 27.15 -5.20 -13.72
CA TYR A 212 28.51 -5.18 -14.26
C TYR A 212 29.29 -6.46 -13.94
N LEU A 213 29.10 -7.01 -12.72
CA LEU A 213 29.80 -8.23 -12.27
C LEU A 213 29.13 -9.53 -12.73
N ALA A 214 27.82 -9.49 -13.00
CA ALA A 214 27.12 -10.66 -13.50
C ALA A 214 27.49 -10.90 -14.99
N PRO A 215 28.23 -11.96 -15.32
CA PRO A 215 28.54 -12.25 -16.73
C PRO A 215 27.23 -12.57 -17.45
N VAL A 216 26.97 -11.83 -18.54
CA VAL A 216 25.87 -12.13 -19.46
C VAL A 216 26.24 -13.40 -20.20
N SER A 217 25.89 -14.54 -19.64
CA SER A 217 25.95 -15.82 -20.35
C SER A 217 24.73 -15.88 -21.30
N TYR A 218 24.96 -15.56 -22.54
CA TYR A 218 24.02 -15.86 -23.63
C TYR A 218 24.19 -17.31 -24.05
#